data_4f1091f30a98f79582fe19c1eeaa8048
#
_entry.id   4f1091f30a98f79582fe19c1eeaa8048
#
_cell.length_a   1.000
_cell.length_b   1.000
_cell.length_c   1.000
_cell.angle_alpha   90.00
_cell.angle_beta   90.00
_cell.angle_gamma   90.00
#
_symmetry.space_group_name_H-M   'P 1'
#
loop_
_entity.id
_entity.type
_entity.pdbx_description
1 polymer ?
#
loop_
_entity_poly.entity_id
_entity_poly.type
_entity_poly.pdbx_seq_one_letter_code
_entity_poly.pdbx_strand_id
1 'polypeptide(L)'
;MSKNKKWLIVAISLILVGCITFTFVMARLDWDFLKLGTSKYRTQTYDITETFSDISIENNTADILFVLANDGKCRVVCYDNEKIEYQTGVSNGKLNIKPIDNRKWFEHIGINFESSRITIYLPEKELGNLFVKNSTGDIKLEKLSINSADFSVSTGKIFASDITCAGDFKTKVSTGEVFLLSTKCKNLISSGNTGDITLKNVIAQEEFSIRRSTGDIEFEACDSNNIFIKTDTGDVEGSLLSSKVFIAKTDTGSIEVPKTTTGGKCEIITDTGDIEIDIKQ
;
A
#
# COMPACT_ATOMS: atom_id res chain seq x y z
N MET A 1 16.69 53.29 16.74
CA MET A 1 15.95 52.02 16.73
C MET A 1 16.95 50.90 16.69
N SER A 2 16.89 49.96 17.60
CA SER A 2 17.82 48.84 17.63
C SER A 2 17.71 47.98 16.36
N LYS A 3 18.82 47.34 15.96
CA LYS A 3 18.87 46.49 14.75
C LYS A 3 17.74 45.43 14.75
N ASN A 4 17.44 44.87 15.90
CA ASN A 4 16.37 43.89 16.08
C ASN A 4 14.95 44.43 15.84
N LYS A 5 14.69 45.69 16.26
CA LYS A 5 13.39 46.35 15.99
C LYS A 5 13.16 46.60 14.50
N LYS A 6 14.24 46.92 13.73
CA LYS A 6 14.13 47.08 12.27
C LYS A 6 13.77 45.72 11.59
N TRP A 7 14.42 44.65 11.97
CA TRP A 7 14.12 43.33 11.42
C TRP A 7 12.71 42.84 11.79
N LEU A 8 12.25 43.14 13.00
CA LEU A 8 10.88 42.81 13.44
C LEU A 8 9.82 43.56 12.59
N ILE A 9 10.05 44.85 12.31
CA ILE A 9 9.15 45.64 11.45
C ILE A 9 9.13 45.06 10.03
N VAL A 10 10.28 44.72 9.46
CA VAL A 10 10.36 44.10 8.14
C VAL A 10 9.61 42.77 8.10
N ALA A 11 9.78 41.93 9.12
CA ALA A 11 9.07 40.65 9.19
C ALA A 11 7.54 40.83 9.27
N ILE A 12 7.06 41.75 10.13
CA ILE A 12 5.63 42.06 10.25
C ILE A 12 5.08 42.62 8.92
N SER A 13 5.84 43.51 8.25
CA SER A 13 5.42 44.07 6.97
C SER A 13 5.29 42.98 5.88
N LEU A 14 6.23 42.04 5.83
CA LEU A 14 6.17 40.90 4.88
C LEU A 14 4.96 40.00 5.15
N ILE A 15 4.67 39.72 6.42
CA ILE A 15 3.49 38.94 6.82
C ILE A 15 2.20 39.67 6.40
N LEU A 16 2.09 40.98 6.66
CA LEU A 16 0.93 41.77 6.26
C LEU A 16 0.73 41.79 4.74
N VAL A 17 1.80 41.96 3.97
CA VAL A 17 1.74 41.89 2.50
C VAL A 17 1.30 40.50 2.06
N GLY A 18 1.83 39.45 2.67
CA GLY A 18 1.42 38.07 2.38
C GLY A 18 -0.07 37.82 2.66
N CYS A 19 -0.57 38.27 3.81
CA CYS A 19 -2.00 38.16 4.15
C CYS A 19 -2.90 38.96 3.19
N ILE A 20 -2.52 40.18 2.82
CA ILE A 20 -3.29 41.01 1.86
C ILE A 20 -3.33 40.35 0.49
N THR A 21 -2.18 39.90 -0.02
CA THR A 21 -2.13 39.22 -1.32
C THR A 21 -2.91 37.91 -1.33
N PHE A 22 -2.81 37.12 -0.26
CA PHE A 22 -3.58 35.90 -0.10
C PHE A 22 -5.09 36.17 -0.09
N THR A 23 -5.54 37.14 0.72
CA THR A 23 -6.96 37.51 0.81
C THR A 23 -7.48 38.02 -0.54
N PHE A 24 -6.69 38.80 -1.26
CA PHE A 24 -7.07 39.31 -2.58
C PHE A 24 -7.20 38.17 -3.61
N VAL A 25 -6.25 37.23 -3.64
CA VAL A 25 -6.32 36.06 -4.52
C VAL A 25 -7.54 35.21 -4.17
N MET A 26 -7.77 34.91 -2.89
CA MET A 26 -8.90 34.08 -2.46
C MET A 26 -10.24 34.73 -2.75
N ALA A 27 -10.36 36.06 -2.59
CA ALA A 27 -11.57 36.79 -2.96
C ALA A 27 -11.87 36.71 -4.48
N ARG A 28 -10.85 36.64 -5.34
CA ARG A 28 -11.00 36.44 -6.80
C ARG A 28 -11.41 35.02 -7.17
N LEU A 29 -11.12 34.05 -6.28
CA LEU A 29 -11.44 32.64 -6.44
C LEU A 29 -12.72 32.22 -5.69
N ASP A 30 -13.51 33.20 -5.21
CA ASP A 30 -14.73 32.97 -4.40
C ASP A 30 -14.47 32.10 -3.16
N TRP A 31 -13.28 32.20 -2.56
CA TRP A 31 -12.80 31.37 -1.44
C TRP A 31 -12.79 29.86 -1.75
N ASP A 32 -12.77 29.51 -3.02
CA ASP A 32 -12.64 28.12 -3.45
C ASP A 32 -11.16 27.73 -3.55
N PHE A 33 -10.66 27.01 -2.55
CA PHE A 33 -9.28 26.56 -2.47
C PHE A 33 -8.92 25.58 -3.61
N LEU A 34 -9.89 24.84 -4.16
CA LEU A 34 -9.64 23.92 -5.27
C LEU A 34 -9.19 24.65 -6.53
N LYS A 35 -9.62 25.89 -6.71
CA LYS A 35 -9.18 26.74 -7.84
C LYS A 35 -7.72 27.19 -7.74
N LEU A 36 -7.05 26.98 -6.61
CA LEU A 36 -5.60 27.18 -6.47
C LEU A 36 -4.78 26.06 -7.13
N GLY A 37 -5.42 24.96 -7.47
CA GLY A 37 -4.78 23.85 -8.17
C GLY A 37 -4.14 24.29 -9.48
N THR A 38 -2.87 23.96 -9.65
CA THR A 38 -2.09 24.37 -10.85
C THR A 38 -2.13 23.30 -11.94
N SER A 39 -2.61 22.12 -11.63
CA SER A 39 -2.65 20.98 -12.53
C SER A 39 -4.06 20.69 -13.01
N LYS A 40 -4.18 20.35 -14.29
CA LYS A 40 -5.40 19.80 -14.87
C LYS A 40 -5.29 18.29 -14.95
N TYR A 41 -6.37 17.61 -14.61
CA TYR A 41 -6.46 16.17 -14.65
C TYR A 41 -7.36 15.70 -15.78
N ARG A 42 -7.07 14.56 -16.35
CA ARG A 42 -7.90 13.93 -17.37
C ARG A 42 -8.01 12.43 -17.16
N THR A 43 -9.09 11.86 -17.64
CA THR A 43 -9.27 10.41 -17.70
C THR A 43 -8.79 9.89 -19.05
N GLN A 44 -7.97 8.84 -19.01
CA GLN A 44 -7.51 8.09 -20.17
C GLN A 44 -7.98 6.65 -20.02
N THR A 45 -8.61 6.10 -21.06
CA THR A 45 -9.12 4.72 -21.04
C THR A 45 -8.43 3.92 -22.15
N TYR A 46 -7.96 2.73 -21.78
CA TYR A 46 -7.30 1.79 -22.65
C TYR A 46 -8.06 0.45 -22.62
N ASP A 47 -8.70 0.10 -23.73
CA ASP A 47 -9.34 -1.19 -23.88
C ASP A 47 -8.27 -2.22 -24.28
N ILE A 48 -8.18 -3.30 -23.51
CA ILE A 48 -7.19 -4.37 -23.72
C ILE A 48 -7.90 -5.56 -24.37
N THR A 49 -7.61 -5.78 -25.62
CA THR A 49 -8.21 -6.87 -26.43
C THR A 49 -7.29 -8.08 -26.56
N GLU A 50 -5.99 -7.90 -26.35
CA GLU A 50 -5.00 -8.96 -26.40
C GLU A 50 -5.10 -9.86 -25.16
N THR A 51 -4.79 -11.13 -25.35
CA THR A 51 -4.74 -12.10 -24.25
C THR A 51 -3.46 -11.94 -23.44
N PHE A 52 -3.60 -11.92 -22.13
CA PHE A 52 -2.50 -11.90 -21.17
C PHE A 52 -2.84 -12.76 -19.95
N SER A 53 -1.80 -13.19 -19.23
CA SER A 53 -1.90 -13.80 -17.90
C SER A 53 -1.33 -12.88 -16.83
N ASP A 54 -0.20 -12.26 -17.08
CA ASP A 54 0.58 -11.49 -16.12
C ASP A 54 0.27 -10.00 -16.23
N ILE A 55 0.42 -9.27 -15.11
CA ILE A 55 0.27 -7.82 -15.07
C ILE A 55 1.51 -7.22 -14.39
N SER A 56 2.06 -6.17 -15.00
CA SER A 56 3.18 -5.40 -14.45
C SER A 56 2.85 -3.91 -14.48
N ILE A 57 2.83 -3.31 -13.29
CA ILE A 57 2.57 -1.88 -13.12
C ILE A 57 3.78 -1.26 -12.44
N GLU A 58 4.41 -0.31 -13.09
CA GLU A 58 5.40 0.56 -12.47
C GLU A 58 4.85 1.98 -12.48
N ASN A 59 4.68 2.57 -11.30
CA ASN A 59 4.10 3.91 -11.17
C ASN A 59 4.82 4.72 -10.09
N ASN A 60 4.65 6.04 -10.14
CA ASN A 60 5.25 6.95 -9.17
C ASN A 60 4.22 7.42 -8.12
N THR A 61 3.06 7.92 -8.59
CA THR A 61 2.12 8.58 -7.69
C THR A 61 0.69 8.34 -8.17
N ALA A 62 0.09 7.25 -7.82
CA ALA A 62 -1.33 7.00 -8.03
C ALA A 62 -1.84 5.90 -7.11
N ASP A 63 -3.11 5.94 -6.77
CA ASP A 63 -3.79 4.79 -6.21
C ASP A 63 -4.04 3.76 -7.31
N ILE A 64 -3.81 2.49 -7.02
CA ILE A 64 -3.96 1.39 -7.97
C ILE A 64 -5.06 0.46 -7.48
N LEU A 65 -6.13 0.36 -8.28
CA LEU A 65 -7.30 -0.44 -7.96
C LEU A 65 -7.48 -1.57 -8.99
N PHE A 66 -7.62 -2.79 -8.51
CA PHE A 66 -8.03 -3.93 -9.31
C PHE A 66 -9.50 -4.23 -9.04
N VAL A 67 -10.31 -4.25 -10.07
CA VAL A 67 -11.77 -4.38 -10.00
C VAL A 67 -12.24 -5.44 -10.99
N LEU A 68 -13.14 -6.33 -10.56
CA LEU A 68 -13.77 -7.26 -11.49
C LEU A 68 -14.72 -6.51 -12.44
N ALA A 69 -14.57 -6.74 -13.73
CA ALA A 69 -15.39 -6.12 -14.76
C ALA A 69 -16.73 -6.85 -14.89
N ASN A 70 -17.83 -6.14 -14.76
CA ASN A 70 -19.18 -6.73 -14.91
C ASN A 70 -19.48 -7.20 -16.35
N ASP A 71 -18.75 -6.63 -17.34
CA ASP A 71 -18.92 -6.96 -18.77
C ASP A 71 -17.87 -7.97 -19.28
N GLY A 72 -17.03 -8.49 -18.39
CA GLY A 72 -15.98 -9.44 -18.71
C GLY A 72 -14.86 -8.91 -19.59
N LYS A 73 -14.76 -7.59 -19.79
CA LYS A 73 -13.71 -6.96 -20.61
C LYS A 73 -12.60 -6.36 -19.77
N CYS A 74 -11.37 -6.46 -20.24
CA CYS A 74 -10.25 -5.80 -19.60
C CYS A 74 -10.12 -4.36 -20.07
N ARG A 75 -10.06 -3.44 -19.09
CA ARG A 75 -9.82 -2.01 -19.33
C ARG A 75 -8.91 -1.44 -18.27
N VAL A 76 -8.05 -0.53 -18.69
CA VAL A 76 -7.24 0.30 -17.80
C VAL A 76 -7.73 1.73 -17.89
N VAL A 77 -8.16 2.29 -16.77
CA VAL A 77 -8.63 3.67 -16.66
C VAL A 77 -7.67 4.43 -15.78
N CYS A 78 -6.97 5.40 -16.35
CA CYS A 78 -6.01 6.26 -15.65
C CYS A 78 -6.60 7.66 -15.52
N TYR A 79 -6.73 8.14 -14.29
CA TYR A 79 -7.07 9.52 -13.96
C TYR A 79 -5.81 10.19 -13.43
N ASP A 80 -5.25 11.13 -14.16
CA ASP A 80 -3.98 11.76 -13.82
C ASP A 80 -3.84 13.14 -14.49
N ASN A 81 -2.76 13.84 -14.13
CA ASN A 81 -2.38 15.09 -14.77
C ASN A 81 -2.40 14.95 -16.30
N GLU A 82 -2.95 15.98 -17.01
CA GLU A 82 -3.10 15.93 -18.46
C GLU A 82 -1.78 15.73 -19.24
N LYS A 83 -0.63 16.00 -18.63
CA LYS A 83 0.71 15.84 -19.21
C LYS A 83 1.35 14.50 -18.88
N ILE A 84 0.69 13.67 -18.08
CA ILE A 84 1.09 12.29 -17.84
C ILE A 84 0.30 11.40 -18.81
N GLU A 85 1.02 10.67 -19.61
CA GLU A 85 0.47 9.66 -20.51
C GLU A 85 0.84 8.27 -19.99
N TYR A 86 0.00 7.28 -20.26
CA TYR A 86 0.30 5.92 -19.86
C TYR A 86 0.62 5.06 -21.08
N GLN A 87 1.79 4.46 -21.07
CA GLN A 87 2.11 3.38 -22.00
C GLN A 87 1.46 2.11 -21.47
N THR A 88 0.37 1.72 -22.10
CA THR A 88 -0.41 0.53 -21.74
C THR A 88 -0.48 -0.42 -22.91
N GLY A 89 -0.08 -1.66 -22.73
CA GLY A 89 -0.11 -2.65 -23.78
C GLY A 89 0.37 -4.03 -23.34
N VAL A 90 0.04 -5.04 -24.13
CA VAL A 90 0.42 -6.43 -23.89
C VAL A 90 1.68 -6.78 -24.69
N SER A 91 2.65 -7.34 -24.01
CA SER A 91 3.84 -7.93 -24.63
C SER A 91 4.23 -9.22 -23.92
N ASN A 92 4.52 -10.25 -24.69
CA ASN A 92 4.89 -11.58 -24.16
C ASN A 92 3.89 -12.13 -23.12
N GLY A 93 2.59 -11.95 -23.34
CA GLY A 93 1.54 -12.39 -22.42
C GLY A 93 1.45 -11.60 -21.13
N LYS A 94 2.09 -10.44 -21.03
CA LYS A 94 2.09 -9.57 -19.87
C LYS A 94 1.51 -8.20 -20.23
N LEU A 95 0.49 -7.76 -19.50
CA LEU A 95 -0.02 -6.39 -19.55
C LEU A 95 0.94 -5.47 -18.78
N ASN A 96 1.53 -4.52 -19.49
CA ASN A 96 2.43 -3.54 -18.91
C ASN A 96 1.74 -2.17 -18.83
N ILE A 97 1.87 -1.49 -17.69
CA ILE A 97 1.31 -0.17 -17.45
C ILE A 97 2.41 0.70 -16.83
N LYS A 98 2.83 1.75 -17.55
CA LYS A 98 3.87 2.68 -17.09
C LYS A 98 3.50 4.12 -17.44
N PRO A 99 3.69 5.09 -16.55
CA PRO A 99 3.52 6.49 -16.84
C PRO A 99 4.69 7.03 -17.68
N ILE A 100 4.38 7.93 -18.60
CA ILE A 100 5.31 8.79 -19.30
C ILE A 100 5.03 10.21 -18.83
N ASP A 101 5.93 10.75 -18.03
CA ASP A 101 5.79 12.09 -17.47
C ASP A 101 6.41 13.13 -18.40
N ASN A 102 5.55 13.88 -19.10
CA ASN A 102 5.94 14.94 -20.04
C ASN A 102 6.02 16.32 -19.36
N ARG A 103 5.91 16.39 -18.03
CA ARG A 103 5.99 17.65 -17.29
C ARG A 103 7.42 18.19 -17.27
N LYS A 104 7.53 19.50 -17.36
CA LYS A 104 8.80 20.19 -17.15
C LYS A 104 9.08 20.26 -15.64
N TRP A 105 10.36 20.41 -15.27
CA TRP A 105 10.78 20.39 -13.87
C TRP A 105 10.01 21.37 -12.96
N PHE A 106 9.67 22.55 -13.45
CA PHE A 106 8.92 23.55 -12.68
C PHE A 106 7.42 23.22 -12.55
N GLU A 107 6.88 22.33 -13.36
CA GLU A 107 5.48 21.87 -13.29
C GLU A 107 5.27 20.80 -12.22
N HIS A 108 6.35 20.31 -11.64
CA HIS A 108 6.29 19.49 -10.44
C HIS A 108 6.11 20.35 -9.17
N ILE A 109 6.28 21.66 -9.28
CA ILE A 109 6.11 22.61 -8.19
C ILE A 109 4.71 23.23 -8.34
N GLY A 110 3.79 22.86 -7.46
CA GLY A 110 2.42 23.36 -7.50
C GLY A 110 1.57 22.76 -6.40
N ILE A 111 0.37 23.32 -6.26
CA ILE A 111 -0.63 22.81 -5.33
C ILE A 111 -1.58 21.92 -6.13
N ASN A 112 -1.64 20.63 -5.76
CA ASN A 112 -2.56 19.68 -6.34
C ASN A 112 -3.51 19.20 -5.25
N PHE A 113 -4.80 19.27 -5.52
CA PHE A 113 -5.85 18.79 -4.62
C PHE A 113 -6.45 17.46 -5.10
N GLU A 114 -6.09 17.01 -6.29
CA GLU A 114 -6.58 15.78 -6.89
C GLU A 114 -5.53 14.69 -6.77
N SER A 115 -6.00 13.46 -6.56
CA SER A 115 -5.14 12.27 -6.48
C SER A 115 -5.22 11.46 -7.76
N SER A 116 -4.07 11.09 -8.29
CA SER A 116 -3.97 10.21 -9.45
C SER A 116 -4.47 8.80 -9.11
N ARG A 117 -5.12 8.15 -10.08
CA ARG A 117 -5.67 6.80 -9.91
C ARG A 117 -5.56 5.97 -11.18
N ILE A 118 -5.18 4.73 -11.00
CA ILE A 118 -5.18 3.69 -12.05
C ILE A 118 -6.18 2.62 -11.64
N THR A 119 -7.24 2.44 -12.41
CA THR A 119 -8.22 1.38 -12.18
C THR A 119 -8.08 0.33 -13.28
N ILE A 120 -7.81 -0.90 -12.90
CA ILE A 120 -7.69 -2.04 -13.79
C ILE A 120 -8.95 -2.89 -13.65
N TYR A 121 -9.81 -2.83 -14.66
CA TYR A 121 -10.98 -3.70 -14.77
C TYR A 121 -10.54 -5.01 -15.38
N LEU A 122 -10.83 -6.11 -14.70
CA LEU A 122 -10.39 -7.45 -15.07
C LEU A 122 -11.58 -8.36 -15.29
N PRO A 123 -11.58 -9.22 -16.31
CA PRO A 123 -12.56 -10.29 -16.41
C PRO A 123 -12.36 -11.28 -15.25
N GLU A 124 -13.43 -11.97 -14.87
CA GLU A 124 -13.36 -13.07 -13.91
C GLU A 124 -12.60 -14.23 -14.51
N LYS A 125 -11.31 -14.29 -14.24
CA LYS A 125 -10.41 -15.36 -14.69
C LYS A 125 -9.26 -15.51 -13.70
N GLU A 126 -8.61 -16.66 -13.75
CA GLU A 126 -7.35 -16.84 -13.06
C GLU A 126 -6.25 -16.03 -13.75
N LEU A 127 -5.53 -15.24 -12.98
CA LEU A 127 -4.40 -14.43 -13.44
C LEU A 127 -3.08 -15.13 -13.10
N GLY A 128 -2.05 -14.86 -13.89
CA GLY A 128 -0.68 -15.28 -13.60
C GLY A 128 -0.05 -14.45 -12.48
N ASN A 129 1.07 -13.81 -12.80
CA ASN A 129 1.83 -13.05 -11.82
C ASN A 129 1.41 -11.57 -11.82
N LEU A 130 1.08 -11.05 -10.65
CA LEU A 130 0.83 -9.64 -10.42
C LEU A 130 2.08 -8.98 -9.84
N PHE A 131 2.67 -8.06 -10.59
CA PHE A 131 3.77 -7.22 -10.13
C PHE A 131 3.35 -5.76 -10.10
N VAL A 132 3.46 -5.11 -8.93
CA VAL A 132 3.16 -3.69 -8.79
C VAL A 132 4.28 -3.02 -8.00
N LYS A 133 4.89 -2.01 -8.61
CA LYS A 133 5.84 -1.12 -7.96
C LYS A 133 5.30 0.30 -8.01
N ASN A 134 5.03 0.87 -6.85
CA ASN A 134 4.52 2.23 -6.70
C ASN A 134 5.36 3.01 -5.69
N SER A 135 5.64 4.28 -5.94
CA SER A 135 6.34 5.10 -4.96
C SER A 135 5.37 5.66 -3.93
N THR A 136 4.25 6.24 -4.36
CA THR A 136 3.26 6.81 -3.43
C THR A 136 1.84 6.47 -3.91
N GLY A 137 0.98 6.13 -2.97
CA GLY A 137 -0.42 5.76 -3.22
C GLY A 137 -0.74 4.33 -2.78
N ASP A 138 -2.01 4.05 -2.69
CA ASP A 138 -2.52 2.80 -2.18
C ASP A 138 -2.69 1.75 -3.28
N ILE A 139 -2.54 0.48 -2.92
CA ILE A 139 -2.86 -0.66 -3.79
C ILE A 139 -4.06 -1.37 -3.19
N LYS A 140 -5.13 -1.50 -3.97
CA LYS A 140 -6.35 -2.20 -3.54
C LYS A 140 -6.74 -3.28 -4.53
N LEU A 141 -6.96 -4.49 -4.02
CA LEU A 141 -7.42 -5.63 -4.81
C LEU A 141 -8.44 -6.47 -4.02
N GLU A 142 -9.48 -6.91 -4.71
CA GLU A 142 -10.57 -7.69 -4.11
C GLU A 142 -11.03 -8.80 -5.04
N LYS A 143 -11.31 -9.98 -4.47
CA LYS A 143 -11.91 -11.12 -5.16
C LYS A 143 -11.14 -11.58 -6.39
N LEU A 144 -9.84 -11.78 -6.25
CA LEU A 144 -8.98 -12.23 -7.35
C LEU A 144 -8.41 -13.62 -7.09
N SER A 145 -8.29 -14.38 -8.18
CA SER A 145 -7.52 -15.63 -8.23
C SER A 145 -6.27 -15.41 -9.05
N ILE A 146 -5.10 -15.61 -8.42
CA ILE A 146 -3.79 -15.26 -9.00
C ILE A 146 -2.77 -16.35 -8.74
N ASN A 147 -1.76 -16.46 -9.59
CA ASN A 147 -0.64 -17.36 -9.35
C ASN A 147 0.31 -16.80 -8.28
N SER A 148 0.76 -15.57 -8.42
CA SER A 148 1.59 -14.90 -7.42
C SER A 148 1.35 -13.40 -7.38
N ALA A 149 1.69 -12.77 -6.25
CA ALA A 149 1.68 -11.33 -6.06
C ALA A 149 3.04 -10.82 -5.56
N ASP A 150 3.50 -9.70 -6.12
CA ASP A 150 4.66 -8.97 -5.64
C ASP A 150 4.36 -7.47 -5.67
N PHE A 151 4.01 -6.93 -4.52
CA PHE A 151 3.63 -5.53 -4.35
C PHE A 151 4.69 -4.77 -3.57
N SER A 152 5.21 -3.70 -4.15
CA SER A 152 6.18 -2.82 -3.53
C SER A 152 5.69 -1.38 -3.53
N VAL A 153 5.55 -0.79 -2.34
CA VAL A 153 5.11 0.59 -2.13
C VAL A 153 6.11 1.30 -1.22
N SER A 154 6.56 2.50 -1.60
CA SER A 154 7.40 3.28 -0.69
C SER A 154 6.56 3.99 0.36
N THR A 155 5.46 4.65 -0.03
CA THR A 155 4.53 5.30 0.90
C THR A 155 3.10 5.05 0.49
N GLY A 156 2.32 4.41 1.33
CA GLY A 156 0.91 4.07 1.07
C GLY A 156 0.52 2.74 1.68
N LYS A 157 -0.69 2.29 1.38
CA LYS A 157 -1.28 1.08 1.96
C LYS A 157 -1.45 -0.01 0.91
N ILE A 158 -1.40 -1.24 1.35
CA ILE A 158 -1.83 -2.40 0.55
C ILE A 158 -3.05 -3.01 1.24
N PHE A 159 -4.15 -3.01 0.52
CA PHE A 159 -5.40 -3.66 0.94
C PHE A 159 -5.73 -4.80 -0.02
N ALA A 160 -5.79 -6.03 0.50
CA ALA A 160 -6.20 -7.20 -0.26
C ALA A 160 -7.31 -7.96 0.47
N SER A 161 -8.39 -8.30 -0.23
CA SER A 161 -9.53 -9.01 0.34
C SER A 161 -10.01 -10.11 -0.59
N ASP A 162 -10.34 -11.26 -0.02
CA ASP A 162 -10.87 -12.43 -0.74
C ASP A 162 -9.94 -12.88 -1.89
N ILE A 163 -8.65 -13.03 -1.59
CA ILE A 163 -7.65 -13.41 -2.57
C ILE A 163 -7.30 -14.90 -2.45
N THR A 164 -7.29 -15.57 -3.61
CA THR A 164 -6.70 -16.91 -3.74
C THR A 164 -5.42 -16.79 -4.54
N CYS A 165 -4.28 -17.08 -3.92
CA CYS A 165 -2.95 -17.00 -4.52
C CYS A 165 -2.32 -18.40 -4.50
N ALA A 166 -2.07 -19.01 -5.66
CA ALA A 166 -1.52 -20.36 -5.73
C ALA A 166 -0.05 -20.45 -5.26
N GLY A 167 0.70 -19.37 -5.40
CA GLY A 167 2.10 -19.25 -5.00
C GLY A 167 2.33 -18.21 -3.90
N ASP A 168 3.38 -17.43 -4.05
CA ASP A 168 3.80 -16.43 -3.07
C ASP A 168 2.96 -15.16 -3.14
N PHE A 169 2.53 -14.67 -1.99
CA PHE A 169 1.96 -13.35 -1.80
C PHE A 169 2.98 -12.46 -1.07
N LYS A 170 3.65 -11.60 -1.83
CA LYS A 170 4.71 -10.73 -1.32
C LYS A 170 4.26 -9.29 -1.23
N THR A 171 4.54 -8.66 -0.08
CA THR A 171 4.31 -7.23 0.13
C THR A 171 5.57 -6.57 0.69
N LYS A 172 5.92 -5.41 0.15
CA LYS A 172 6.98 -4.55 0.68
C LYS A 172 6.46 -3.12 0.78
N VAL A 173 6.31 -2.64 2.02
CA VAL A 173 5.84 -1.27 2.27
C VAL A 173 6.85 -0.56 3.16
N SER A 174 7.53 0.48 2.64
CA SER A 174 8.51 1.18 3.44
C SER A 174 7.84 2.03 4.53
N THR A 175 6.81 2.79 4.18
CA THR A 175 5.99 3.56 5.14
C THR A 175 4.51 3.40 4.82
N GLY A 176 3.75 2.83 5.74
CA GLY A 176 2.32 2.59 5.57
C GLY A 176 1.89 1.20 6.02
N GLU A 177 0.65 0.89 5.81
CA GLU A 177 -0.03 -0.28 6.37
C GLU A 177 -0.22 -1.40 5.35
N VAL A 178 -0.28 -2.63 5.84
CA VAL A 178 -0.71 -3.79 5.06
C VAL A 178 -1.93 -4.40 5.73
N PHE A 179 -3.02 -4.48 4.99
CA PHE A 179 -4.25 -5.10 5.45
C PHE A 179 -4.66 -6.22 4.50
N LEU A 180 -4.67 -7.46 5.01
CA LEU A 180 -5.10 -8.64 4.27
C LEU A 180 -6.30 -9.28 4.96
N LEU A 181 -7.35 -9.53 4.19
CA LEU A 181 -8.58 -10.16 4.66
C LEU A 181 -8.91 -11.37 3.79
N SER A 182 -9.25 -12.50 4.43
CA SER A 182 -9.70 -13.72 3.72
C SER A 182 -8.78 -14.10 2.55
N THR A 183 -7.49 -14.10 2.81
CA THR A 183 -6.46 -14.38 1.80
C THR A 183 -5.86 -15.75 2.00
N LYS A 184 -5.79 -16.55 0.92
CA LYS A 184 -5.13 -17.85 0.91
C LYS A 184 -3.93 -17.81 -0.04
N CYS A 185 -2.78 -18.29 0.41
CA CYS A 185 -1.57 -18.34 -0.42
C CYS A 185 -0.69 -19.56 -0.06
N LYS A 186 0.33 -19.80 -0.87
CA LYS A 186 1.36 -20.79 -0.54
C LYS A 186 2.28 -20.22 0.54
N ASN A 187 2.87 -19.06 0.28
CA ASN A 187 3.69 -18.32 1.23
C ASN A 187 3.20 -16.89 1.35
N LEU A 188 3.13 -16.36 2.57
CA LEU A 188 2.95 -14.94 2.85
C LEU A 188 4.29 -14.35 3.28
N ILE A 189 4.78 -13.36 2.54
CA ILE A 189 6.03 -12.68 2.83
C ILE A 189 5.76 -11.17 2.87
N SER A 190 5.79 -10.58 4.05
CA SER A 190 5.59 -9.14 4.23
C SER A 190 6.81 -8.49 4.87
N SER A 191 7.28 -7.40 4.29
CA SER A 191 8.41 -6.65 4.81
C SER A 191 8.21 -5.14 4.71
N GLY A 192 8.82 -4.40 5.61
CA GLY A 192 8.75 -2.94 5.58
C GLY A 192 9.45 -2.29 6.77
N ASN A 193 9.39 -0.96 6.81
CA ASN A 193 10.06 -0.21 7.87
C ASN A 193 9.04 0.30 8.91
N THR A 194 8.07 1.12 8.49
CA THR A 194 7.17 1.78 9.43
C THR A 194 5.71 1.58 9.04
N GLY A 195 4.89 1.20 10.01
CA GLY A 195 3.43 1.02 9.88
C GLY A 195 2.97 -0.39 10.17
N ASP A 196 1.70 -0.51 10.41
CA ASP A 196 1.10 -1.71 10.97
C ASP A 196 0.77 -2.77 9.92
N ILE A 197 0.65 -3.99 10.38
CA ILE A 197 0.17 -5.12 9.58
C ILE A 197 -1.04 -5.72 10.29
N THR A 198 -2.17 -5.71 9.59
CA THR A 198 -3.40 -6.36 10.07
C THR A 198 -3.80 -7.49 9.13
N LEU A 199 -3.92 -8.68 9.65
CA LEU A 199 -4.25 -9.89 8.91
C LEU A 199 -5.47 -10.56 9.53
N LYS A 200 -6.52 -10.78 8.72
CA LYS A 200 -7.75 -11.46 9.20
C LYS A 200 -8.10 -12.61 8.27
N ASN A 201 -8.26 -13.80 8.85
CA ASN A 201 -8.55 -15.03 8.11
C ASN A 201 -7.53 -15.29 6.98
N VAL A 202 -6.24 -15.15 7.26
CA VAL A 202 -5.17 -15.35 6.29
C VAL A 202 -4.52 -16.71 6.52
N ILE A 203 -4.51 -17.54 5.47
CA ILE A 203 -3.94 -18.89 5.50
C ILE A 203 -2.78 -18.98 4.50
N ALA A 204 -1.57 -19.16 5.01
CA ALA A 204 -0.41 -19.52 4.20
C ALA A 204 -0.10 -21.02 4.39
N GLN A 205 0.00 -21.75 3.29
CA GLN A 205 0.18 -23.23 3.37
C GLN A 205 1.53 -23.63 3.96
N GLU A 206 2.61 -22.92 3.62
CA GLU A 206 3.98 -23.27 3.98
C GLU A 206 4.61 -22.27 4.94
N GLU A 207 4.71 -20.99 4.56
CA GLU A 207 5.40 -19.98 5.33
C GLU A 207 4.57 -18.69 5.50
N PHE A 208 4.63 -18.16 6.70
CA PHE A 208 4.08 -16.86 7.08
C PHE A 208 5.23 -16.05 7.67
N SER A 209 5.84 -15.19 6.85
CA SER A 209 7.05 -14.45 7.22
C SER A 209 6.79 -12.95 7.20
N ILE A 210 6.91 -12.32 8.38
CA ILE A 210 6.71 -10.87 8.54
C ILE A 210 7.93 -10.24 9.17
N ARG A 211 8.36 -9.11 8.60
CA ARG A 211 9.46 -8.29 9.13
C ARG A 211 9.10 -6.82 9.10
N ARG A 212 9.17 -6.18 10.25
CA ARG A 212 9.01 -4.73 10.41
C ARG A 212 10.15 -4.15 11.25
N SER A 213 10.44 -2.85 11.07
CA SER A 213 11.25 -2.13 12.04
C SER A 213 10.36 -1.47 13.08
N THR A 214 9.28 -0.82 12.68
CA THR A 214 8.37 -0.16 13.61
C THR A 214 6.92 -0.34 13.16
N GLY A 215 6.07 -0.77 14.04
CA GLY A 215 4.63 -0.98 13.85
C GLY A 215 4.13 -2.26 14.48
N ASP A 216 2.87 -2.28 14.77
CA ASP A 216 2.20 -3.41 15.40
C ASP A 216 1.82 -4.46 14.35
N ILE A 217 1.78 -5.70 14.77
CA ILE A 217 1.43 -6.83 13.92
C ILE A 217 0.27 -7.56 14.57
N GLU A 218 -0.91 -7.33 14.01
CA GLU A 218 -2.15 -7.98 14.41
C GLU A 218 -2.53 -9.10 13.45
N PHE A 219 -2.92 -10.26 13.96
CA PHE A 219 -3.48 -11.33 13.14
C PHE A 219 -4.63 -12.07 13.83
N GLU A 220 -5.74 -12.21 13.15
CA GLU A 220 -6.95 -12.87 13.65
C GLU A 220 -7.31 -14.05 12.79
N ALA A 221 -7.47 -15.23 13.43
CA ALA A 221 -7.83 -16.49 12.77
C ALA A 221 -6.92 -16.80 11.56
N CYS A 222 -5.63 -16.63 11.74
CA CYS A 222 -4.60 -16.92 10.73
C CYS A 222 -3.95 -18.26 10.96
N ASP A 223 -3.31 -18.83 9.94
CA ASP A 223 -2.52 -20.05 10.09
C ASP A 223 -1.45 -20.24 9.01
N SER A 224 -0.42 -21.02 9.35
CA SER A 224 0.60 -21.51 8.42
C SER A 224 1.33 -22.70 9.04
N ASN A 225 2.03 -23.49 8.21
CA ASN A 225 2.91 -24.54 8.74
C ASN A 225 4.04 -23.96 9.59
N ASN A 226 4.68 -22.89 9.09
CA ASN A 226 5.73 -22.18 9.81
C ASN A 226 5.43 -20.68 9.86
N ILE A 227 5.63 -20.07 11.01
CA ILE A 227 5.40 -18.65 11.25
C ILE A 227 6.70 -18.04 11.75
N PHE A 228 7.12 -16.98 11.09
CA PHE A 228 8.22 -16.13 11.52
C PHE A 228 7.78 -14.67 11.53
N ILE A 229 7.81 -14.05 12.69
CA ILE A 229 7.46 -12.64 12.87
C ILE A 229 8.62 -11.94 13.58
N LYS A 230 9.08 -10.84 13.01
CA LYS A 230 10.07 -9.96 13.64
C LYS A 230 9.67 -8.51 13.48
N THR A 231 9.61 -7.80 14.60
CA THR A 231 9.59 -6.32 14.64
C THR A 231 10.70 -5.82 15.56
N ASP A 232 11.21 -4.62 15.34
CA ASP A 232 12.17 -4.03 16.28
C ASP A 232 11.38 -3.26 17.38
N THR A 233 10.30 -2.54 16.98
CA THR A 233 9.42 -1.85 17.93
C THR A 233 7.96 -2.00 17.50
N GLY A 234 7.15 -2.56 18.37
CA GLY A 234 5.71 -2.80 18.17
C GLY A 234 5.26 -4.07 18.85
N ASP A 235 3.98 -4.14 19.11
CA ASP A 235 3.35 -5.29 19.71
C ASP A 235 3.01 -6.35 18.64
N VAL A 236 3.01 -7.61 19.06
CA VAL A 236 2.60 -8.72 18.20
C VAL A 236 1.46 -9.45 18.88
N GLU A 237 0.27 -9.24 18.36
CA GLU A 237 -0.95 -9.78 18.92
C GLU A 237 -1.69 -10.65 17.91
N GLY A 238 -2.29 -11.74 18.36
CA GLY A 238 -3.11 -12.48 17.44
C GLY A 238 -3.64 -13.83 17.86
N SER A 239 -4.41 -14.43 16.95
CA SER A 239 -4.95 -15.76 17.12
C SER A 239 -4.67 -16.66 15.93
N LEU A 240 -4.27 -17.91 16.23
CA LEU A 240 -3.99 -18.96 15.26
C LEU A 240 -5.10 -20.02 15.28
N LEU A 241 -5.29 -20.71 14.15
CA LEU A 241 -6.28 -21.79 14.02
C LEU A 241 -5.75 -23.17 14.40
N SER A 242 -4.44 -23.31 14.57
CA SER A 242 -3.83 -24.59 14.96
C SER A 242 -2.69 -24.41 15.93
N SER A 243 -2.40 -25.46 16.70
CA SER A 243 -1.29 -25.51 17.66
C SER A 243 0.06 -25.32 16.98
N LYS A 244 0.97 -24.62 17.65
CA LYS A 244 2.36 -24.37 17.21
C LYS A 244 3.35 -24.63 18.33
N VAL A 245 4.59 -24.87 17.95
CA VAL A 245 5.72 -24.85 18.90
C VAL A 245 6.23 -23.40 18.93
N PHE A 246 5.91 -22.68 19.99
CA PHE A 246 6.23 -21.26 20.13
C PHE A 246 7.67 -21.04 20.59
N ILE A 247 8.34 -20.07 19.95
CA ILE A 247 9.61 -19.48 20.35
C ILE A 247 9.39 -17.97 20.33
N ALA A 248 9.08 -17.39 21.47
CA ALA A 248 8.81 -15.96 21.60
C ALA A 248 9.92 -15.27 22.38
N LYS A 249 10.36 -14.10 21.93
CA LYS A 249 11.38 -13.29 22.57
C LYS A 249 11.03 -11.80 22.47
N THR A 250 11.09 -11.12 23.61
CA THR A 250 11.13 -9.64 23.68
C THR A 250 12.28 -9.23 24.60
N ASP A 251 12.91 -8.09 24.33
CA ASP A 251 13.91 -7.54 25.23
C ASP A 251 13.23 -6.60 26.25
N THR A 252 12.14 -5.93 25.86
CA THR A 252 11.32 -5.06 26.74
C THR A 252 9.83 -5.27 26.40
N GLY A 253 9.11 -5.90 27.32
CA GLY A 253 7.68 -6.22 27.19
C GLY A 253 7.33 -7.54 27.85
N SER A 254 6.09 -7.96 27.73
CA SER A 254 5.55 -9.21 28.26
C SER A 254 5.41 -10.26 27.16
N ILE A 255 5.39 -11.53 27.54
CA ILE A 255 5.16 -12.66 26.61
C ILE A 255 4.03 -13.52 27.16
N GLU A 256 2.93 -13.58 26.39
CA GLU A 256 1.82 -14.47 26.66
C GLU A 256 1.53 -15.32 25.42
N VAL A 257 1.97 -16.59 25.44
CA VAL A 257 1.79 -17.54 24.34
C VAL A 257 1.33 -18.88 24.86
N PRO A 258 0.55 -19.67 24.10
CA PRO A 258 0.09 -20.98 24.49
C PRO A 258 1.27 -21.96 24.72
N LYS A 259 1.18 -22.75 25.78
CA LYS A 259 2.17 -23.78 26.10
C LYS A 259 1.88 -25.09 25.34
N THR A 260 2.12 -25.08 24.04
CA THR A 260 1.91 -26.22 23.16
C THR A 260 3.23 -26.83 22.72
N THR A 261 3.24 -28.15 22.51
CA THR A 261 4.44 -28.92 22.14
C THR A 261 4.32 -29.61 20.79
N THR A 262 3.21 -29.37 20.09
CA THR A 262 2.90 -30.00 18.79
C THR A 262 2.50 -28.93 17.79
N GLY A 263 2.66 -29.23 16.52
CA GLY A 263 2.38 -28.33 15.41
C GLY A 263 3.66 -27.79 14.76
N GLY A 264 3.48 -26.87 13.82
CA GLY A 264 4.60 -26.18 13.15
C GLY A 264 5.31 -25.18 14.07
N LYS A 265 6.43 -24.66 13.61
CA LYS A 265 7.20 -23.64 14.36
C LYS A 265 6.53 -22.27 14.26
N CYS A 266 6.42 -21.59 15.40
CA CYS A 266 6.02 -20.19 15.47
C CYS A 266 7.11 -19.39 16.22
N GLU A 267 7.91 -18.64 15.50
CA GLU A 267 8.98 -17.82 16.05
C GLU A 267 8.59 -16.34 15.96
N ILE A 268 8.52 -15.66 17.11
CA ILE A 268 8.12 -14.27 17.23
C ILE A 268 9.19 -13.51 18.01
N ILE A 269 9.72 -12.46 17.45
CA ILE A 269 10.78 -11.65 18.05
C ILE A 269 10.38 -10.17 17.95
N THR A 270 10.39 -9.47 19.08
CA THR A 270 10.37 -8.02 19.14
C THR A 270 11.51 -7.52 20.04
N ASP A 271 12.08 -6.38 19.78
CA ASP A 271 13.05 -5.81 20.72
C ASP A 271 12.30 -5.01 21.80
N THR A 272 11.24 -4.27 21.41
CA THR A 272 10.38 -3.52 22.34
C THR A 272 8.92 -3.69 21.94
N GLY A 273 8.13 -4.30 22.79
CA GLY A 273 6.69 -4.57 22.60
C GLY A 273 6.27 -5.86 23.29
N ASP A 274 4.98 -6.02 23.44
CA ASP A 274 4.36 -7.20 24.00
C ASP A 274 4.09 -8.25 22.93
N ILE A 275 4.09 -9.51 23.34
CA ILE A 275 3.73 -10.66 22.48
C ILE A 275 2.57 -11.38 23.13
N GLU A 276 1.39 -11.31 22.49
CA GLU A 276 0.16 -11.95 22.98
C GLU A 276 -0.47 -12.80 21.89
N ILE A 277 -0.40 -14.12 22.03
CA ILE A 277 -0.91 -15.05 21.03
C ILE A 277 -1.87 -16.04 21.65
N ASP A 278 -2.99 -16.24 20.96
CA ASP A 278 -4.01 -17.22 21.30
C ASP A 278 -4.18 -18.30 20.22
N ILE A 279 -4.79 -19.43 20.58
CA ILE A 279 -5.28 -20.42 19.64
C ILE A 279 -6.80 -20.41 19.68
N LYS A 280 -7.43 -20.00 18.58
CA LYS A 280 -8.89 -20.09 18.42
C LYS A 280 -9.31 -21.56 18.37
N GLN A 281 -10.19 -21.94 19.28
CA GLN A 281 -10.84 -23.23 19.28
C GLN A 281 -12.06 -23.26 18.36
#